data_1fbd91146060921a72c029d9ee29c678
#
_entry.id   1fbd91146060921a72c029d9ee29c678
#
_cell.length_a   1.000
_cell.length_b   1.000
_cell.length_c   1.000
_cell.angle_alpha   90.00
_cell.angle_beta   90.00
_cell.angle_gamma   90.00
#
_symmetry.space_group_name_H-M   'P 1'
#
loop_
_entity.id
_entity.type
_entity.pdbx_description
1 polymer ?
#
loop_
_entity_poly.entity_id
_entity_poly.type
_entity_poly.pdbx_seq_one_letter_code
_entity_poly.pdbx_strand_id
1 'polypeptide(L)'
;MSVMKRIMPTIAVFLIMALAFTVKAEASMGFSVNPSFPENQRSNSGFYDLRITPGQEQDIIVTVVNPTNTQIAVTVEAFTVSTARSGTVDYSNTRVNDETLPHLISDLITIAEPRVIIPAHSEEDVILKLTAPDESFDGILLGSLRFLREPTEDEIESAGAIMNRYAQAIAIRLSMNDRELDADFALGEITSQITNARASIVVDVRNPMARMARGVRAEARIFERDSNREIFYQSLDEVDFAPNSVFPLTMVDRAGYGLNPGIYRAEIMLEYEGQTWQFDQEFEIAPTQAARVNSQARNQNQQQAGLRANNDAINPLTWAMIGAGALVVVVAIVLIIRQKRKSEEILELQQRILAQQKR
;
A
#
# COMPACT_ATOMS: atom_id res chain seq x y z
N MET A 1 -18.47 56.89 5.22
CA MET A 1 -17.13 56.39 5.62
C MET A 1 -17.04 55.74 7.02
N SER A 2 -18.04 55.84 7.89
CA SER A 2 -18.00 55.35 9.28
C SER A 2 -18.37 53.88 9.47
N VAL A 3 -19.24 53.29 8.66
CA VAL A 3 -19.75 51.92 8.83
C VAL A 3 -18.74 50.86 8.31
N MET A 4 -18.03 51.19 7.24
CA MET A 4 -17.01 50.31 6.65
C MET A 4 -15.78 50.12 7.57
N LYS A 5 -15.45 51.14 8.41
CA LYS A 5 -14.39 51.05 9.43
C LYS A 5 -14.76 50.15 10.63
N ARG A 6 -16.04 49.85 10.85
CA ARG A 6 -16.49 48.99 11.95
C ARG A 6 -16.71 47.53 11.53
N ILE A 7 -16.94 47.25 10.23
CA ILE A 7 -17.17 45.90 9.70
C ILE A 7 -15.85 45.20 9.38
N MET A 8 -14.82 45.94 8.95
CA MET A 8 -13.48 45.38 8.65
C MET A 8 -12.83 44.64 9.82
N PRO A 9 -12.84 45.13 11.07
CA PRO A 9 -12.26 44.38 12.18
C PRO A 9 -13.05 43.13 12.54
N THR A 10 -14.36 43.08 12.33
CA THR A 10 -15.19 41.93 12.62
C THR A 10 -14.94 40.79 11.62
N ILE A 11 -14.77 41.11 10.34
CA ILE A 11 -14.41 40.13 9.29
C ILE A 11 -12.98 39.64 9.51
N ALA A 12 -12.04 40.52 9.89
CA ALA A 12 -10.66 40.14 10.20
C ALA A 12 -10.57 39.17 11.40
N VAL A 13 -11.36 39.41 12.46
CA VAL A 13 -11.43 38.51 13.62
C VAL A 13 -12.02 37.16 13.24
N PHE A 14 -13.04 37.10 12.37
CA PHE A 14 -13.62 35.84 11.90
C PHE A 14 -12.66 35.06 10.98
N LEU A 15 -11.88 35.78 10.16
CA LEU A 15 -10.84 35.14 9.31
C LEU A 15 -9.68 34.61 10.16
N ILE A 16 -9.26 35.33 11.19
CA ILE A 16 -8.21 34.90 12.13
C ILE A 16 -8.70 33.68 12.96
N MET A 17 -9.96 33.68 13.37
CA MET A 17 -10.57 32.59 14.10
C MET A 17 -10.70 31.32 13.22
N ALA A 18 -11.02 31.48 11.93
CA ALA A 18 -11.04 30.35 10.97
C ALA A 18 -9.65 29.80 10.67
N LEU A 19 -8.61 30.64 10.65
CA LEU A 19 -7.21 30.19 10.50
C LEU A 19 -6.65 29.49 11.76
N ALA A 20 -7.19 29.79 12.95
CA ALA A 20 -6.75 29.15 14.20
C ALA A 20 -7.25 27.70 14.35
N PHE A 21 -8.19 27.24 13.53
CA PHE A 21 -8.72 25.87 13.52
C PHE A 21 -8.07 24.98 12.46
N THR A 22 -6.91 25.32 11.90
CA THR A 22 -6.13 24.34 11.14
C THR A 22 -5.50 23.36 12.13
N VAL A 23 -6.28 22.37 12.58
CA VAL A 23 -5.75 21.19 13.25
C VAL A 23 -4.85 20.51 12.23
N LYS A 24 -3.54 20.60 12.45
CA LYS A 24 -2.60 19.71 11.75
C LYS A 24 -2.93 18.29 12.20
N ALA A 25 -3.66 17.57 11.39
CA ALA A 25 -3.71 16.13 11.49
C ALA A 25 -2.33 15.60 11.04
N GLU A 26 -1.40 15.51 11.96
CA GLU A 26 -0.20 14.73 11.73
C GLU A 26 -0.65 13.27 11.67
N ALA A 27 -0.58 12.68 10.49
CA ALA A 27 -0.74 11.25 10.29
C ALA A 27 0.52 10.56 10.84
N SER A 28 0.66 10.52 12.16
CA SER A 28 1.68 9.74 12.84
C SER A 28 1.26 8.27 12.78
N MET A 29 2.18 7.35 12.42
CA MET A 29 1.93 5.91 12.52
C MET A 29 1.66 5.47 13.96
N GLY A 30 1.88 6.33 14.92
CA GLY A 30 1.58 6.14 16.33
C GLY A 30 2.59 5.26 17.08
N PHE A 31 3.61 4.71 16.42
CA PHE A 31 4.69 3.97 17.03
C PHE A 31 5.92 3.88 16.13
N SER A 32 7.07 3.51 16.68
CA SER A 32 8.28 3.16 15.92
C SER A 32 8.92 1.90 16.46
N VAL A 33 9.74 1.24 15.65
CA VAL A 33 10.49 0.05 16.02
C VAL A 33 11.99 0.26 15.75
N ASN A 34 12.81 -0.07 16.72
CA ASN A 34 14.25 0.14 16.65
C ASN A 34 14.97 -1.21 16.88
N PRO A 35 15.68 -1.75 15.87
CA PRO A 35 16.40 -3.00 16.01
C PRO A 35 17.67 -2.80 16.87
N SER A 36 17.92 -3.73 17.79
CA SER A 36 19.21 -3.85 18.49
C SER A 36 20.08 -4.87 17.76
N PHE A 37 21.23 -4.43 17.25
CA PHE A 37 22.07 -5.30 16.41
C PHE A 37 23.05 -6.11 17.26
N PRO A 38 23.07 -7.46 17.12
CA PRO A 38 24.01 -8.34 17.81
C PRO A 38 25.40 -8.32 17.18
N GLU A 39 26.38 -8.93 17.85
CA GLU A 39 27.79 -8.95 17.42
C GLU A 39 28.01 -9.61 16.04
N ASN A 40 27.16 -10.57 15.65
CA ASN A 40 27.21 -11.25 14.35
C ASN A 40 26.51 -10.49 13.23
N GLN A 41 26.16 -9.21 13.44
CA GLN A 41 25.68 -8.31 12.38
C GLN A 41 26.78 -8.06 11.36
N ARG A 42 26.49 -8.27 10.06
CA ARG A 42 27.48 -8.18 8.98
C ARG A 42 27.62 -6.78 8.39
N SER A 43 26.53 -6.02 8.37
CA SER A 43 26.48 -4.72 7.70
C SER A 43 25.88 -3.65 8.61
N ASN A 44 26.31 -2.40 8.45
CA ASN A 44 25.69 -1.26 9.13
C ASN A 44 24.44 -0.80 8.34
N SER A 45 23.43 -1.66 8.34
CA SER A 45 22.14 -1.45 7.66
C SER A 45 21.03 -1.24 8.69
N GLY A 46 19.91 -0.68 8.29
CA GLY A 46 18.73 -0.52 9.16
C GLY A 46 17.93 -1.81 9.37
N PHE A 47 18.48 -2.98 9.06
CA PHE A 47 17.85 -4.28 9.17
C PHE A 47 18.83 -5.34 9.66
N TYR A 48 18.36 -6.48 10.13
CA TYR A 48 19.22 -7.58 10.58
C TYR A 48 19.88 -8.29 9.39
N ASP A 49 21.20 -8.28 9.34
CA ASP A 49 22.03 -8.98 8.38
C ASP A 49 23.01 -9.89 9.14
N LEU A 50 22.56 -11.09 9.49
CA LEU A 50 23.22 -11.91 10.47
C LEU A 50 24.03 -13.04 9.84
N ARG A 51 25.27 -13.20 10.29
CA ARG A 51 26.07 -14.41 10.09
C ARG A 51 25.75 -15.40 11.21
N ILE A 52 25.15 -16.53 10.86
CA ILE A 52 24.80 -17.57 11.82
C ILE A 52 25.61 -18.85 11.55
N THR A 53 25.67 -19.73 12.54
CA THR A 53 26.26 -21.07 12.43
C THR A 53 25.20 -22.14 12.65
N PRO A 54 25.39 -23.36 12.12
CA PRO A 54 24.43 -24.45 12.34
C PRO A 54 24.10 -24.66 13.82
N GLY A 55 22.82 -24.82 14.14
CA GLY A 55 22.33 -25.03 15.50
C GLY A 55 22.47 -23.84 16.45
N GLN A 56 22.91 -22.66 15.97
CA GLN A 56 23.06 -21.48 16.81
C GLN A 56 21.70 -20.99 17.31
N GLU A 57 21.65 -20.71 18.63
CA GLU A 57 20.52 -20.01 19.24
C GLU A 57 20.96 -18.61 19.69
N GLN A 58 20.14 -17.59 19.43
CA GLN A 58 20.36 -16.23 19.94
C GLN A 58 19.07 -15.45 20.05
N ASP A 59 19.07 -14.44 20.88
CA ASP A 59 17.98 -13.49 20.97
C ASP A 59 18.16 -12.34 19.96
N ILE A 60 17.04 -11.92 19.37
CA ILE A 60 16.89 -10.73 18.53
C ILE A 60 15.99 -9.78 19.32
N ILE A 61 16.48 -8.58 19.59
CA ILE A 61 15.79 -7.60 20.43
C ILE A 61 15.35 -6.41 19.56
N VAL A 62 14.05 -6.11 19.59
CA VAL A 62 13.48 -4.93 18.94
C VAL A 62 12.76 -4.07 19.97
N THR A 63 13.20 -2.84 20.14
CA THR A 63 12.54 -1.86 21.01
C THR A 63 11.38 -1.23 20.27
N VAL A 64 10.17 -1.37 20.80
CA VAL A 64 8.95 -0.73 20.28
C VAL A 64 8.67 0.51 21.10
N VAL A 65 8.60 1.68 20.44
CA VAL A 65 8.42 2.98 21.08
C VAL A 65 7.02 3.52 20.81
N ASN A 66 6.32 3.89 21.87
CA ASN A 66 5.02 4.55 21.80
C ASN A 66 5.14 6.04 22.18
N PRO A 67 5.22 6.97 21.22
CA PRO A 67 5.27 8.40 21.50
C PRO A 67 3.89 9.03 21.79
N THR A 68 2.80 8.26 21.72
CA THR A 68 1.44 8.77 21.87
C THR A 68 1.00 8.95 23.32
N ASN A 69 -0.07 9.70 23.54
CA ASN A 69 -0.66 9.93 24.87
C ASN A 69 -1.52 8.75 25.37
N THR A 70 -1.66 7.69 24.59
CA THR A 70 -2.48 6.52 24.93
C THR A 70 -1.68 5.25 24.84
N GLN A 71 -2.07 4.25 25.63
CA GLN A 71 -1.54 2.90 25.50
C GLN A 71 -1.85 2.33 24.12
N ILE A 72 -0.90 1.62 23.53
CA ILE A 72 -1.10 0.87 22.27
C ILE A 72 -0.83 -0.62 22.48
N ALA A 73 -1.44 -1.44 21.64
CA ALA A 73 -1.11 -2.85 21.51
C ALA A 73 -0.50 -3.11 20.12
N VAL A 74 0.59 -3.87 20.08
CA VAL A 74 1.30 -4.23 18.85
C VAL A 74 1.40 -5.74 18.75
N THR A 75 0.97 -6.28 17.61
CA THR A 75 1.15 -7.70 17.27
C THR A 75 2.44 -7.87 16.48
N VAL A 76 3.23 -8.87 16.86
CA VAL A 76 4.53 -9.18 16.25
C VAL A 76 4.45 -10.51 15.52
N GLU A 77 4.92 -10.53 14.27
CA GLU A 77 4.88 -11.70 13.40
C GLU A 77 6.19 -11.81 12.61
N ALA A 78 6.63 -13.04 12.34
CA ALA A 78 7.78 -13.31 11.49
C ALA A 78 7.31 -13.96 10.19
N PHE A 79 7.82 -13.49 9.05
CA PHE A 79 7.46 -13.99 7.72
C PHE A 79 8.70 -14.32 6.90
N THR A 80 8.59 -15.31 6.03
CA THR A 80 9.51 -15.46 4.92
C THR A 80 9.09 -14.51 3.81
N VAL A 81 10.04 -13.76 3.28
CA VAL A 81 9.83 -12.79 2.21
C VAL A 81 9.57 -13.49 0.88
N SER A 82 8.76 -12.90 0.04
CA SER A 82 8.46 -13.39 -1.31
C SER A 82 8.53 -12.27 -2.36
N THR A 83 8.25 -12.59 -3.61
CA THR A 83 8.12 -11.61 -4.69
C THR A 83 6.66 -11.24 -4.91
N ALA A 84 6.36 -9.94 -4.78
CA ALA A 84 5.02 -9.42 -4.98
C ALA A 84 4.62 -9.43 -6.47
N ARG A 85 3.33 -9.37 -6.73
CA ARG A 85 2.77 -9.23 -8.09
C ARG A 85 3.18 -7.92 -8.80
N SER A 86 3.58 -6.92 -8.03
CA SER A 86 4.16 -5.67 -8.55
C SER A 86 5.58 -5.81 -9.09
N GLY A 87 6.23 -6.94 -8.89
CA GLY A 87 7.65 -7.15 -9.20
C GLY A 87 8.60 -6.59 -8.14
N THR A 88 8.13 -6.34 -6.92
CA THR A 88 8.94 -5.88 -5.79
C THR A 88 9.03 -6.95 -4.71
N VAL A 89 10.03 -6.88 -3.85
CA VAL A 89 10.15 -7.77 -2.69
C VAL A 89 9.05 -7.43 -1.68
N ASP A 90 8.29 -8.44 -1.25
CA ASP A 90 7.18 -8.30 -0.31
C ASP A 90 7.59 -8.77 1.08
N TYR A 91 7.75 -7.80 1.98
CA TYR A 91 8.11 -8.01 3.39
C TYR A 91 6.90 -8.20 4.32
N SER A 92 5.68 -8.13 3.78
CA SER A 92 4.44 -8.23 4.58
C SER A 92 3.69 -9.54 4.45
N ASN A 93 4.30 -10.57 3.85
CA ASN A 93 3.61 -11.57 3.08
C ASN A 93 3.19 -12.85 3.74
N THR A 94 2.17 -13.37 3.06
CA THR A 94 1.48 -14.65 3.20
C THR A 94 1.50 -15.48 1.89
N ARG A 95 2.42 -15.23 0.94
CA ARG A 95 2.42 -15.94 -0.36
C ARG A 95 3.26 -17.20 -0.30
N VAL A 96 2.99 -18.10 -1.21
CA VAL A 96 3.74 -19.35 -1.38
C VAL A 96 5.14 -19.01 -1.88
N ASN A 97 6.17 -19.49 -1.19
CA ASN A 97 7.55 -19.44 -1.64
C ASN A 97 7.84 -20.57 -2.65
N ASP A 98 9.01 -20.53 -3.24
CA ASP A 98 9.46 -21.60 -4.11
C ASP A 98 9.72 -22.90 -3.31
N GLU A 99 9.49 -24.06 -3.92
CA GLU A 99 9.72 -25.36 -3.31
C GLU A 99 11.20 -25.63 -2.98
N THR A 100 12.12 -24.85 -3.55
CA THR A 100 13.57 -24.92 -3.26
C THR A 100 13.95 -24.17 -1.97
N LEU A 101 13.02 -23.47 -1.33
CA LEU A 101 13.27 -22.80 -0.06
C LEU A 101 13.56 -23.83 1.04
N PRO A 102 14.77 -23.85 1.62
CA PRO A 102 15.13 -24.92 2.56
C PRO A 102 14.44 -24.75 3.93
N HIS A 103 14.26 -23.50 4.37
CA HIS A 103 13.68 -23.19 5.69
C HIS A 103 12.84 -21.91 5.62
N LEU A 104 11.69 -21.94 6.27
CA LEU A 104 10.90 -20.71 6.48
C LEU A 104 11.49 -19.89 7.63
N ILE A 105 11.63 -18.59 7.47
CA ILE A 105 12.06 -17.70 8.56
C ILE A 105 11.09 -17.78 9.75
N SER A 106 9.78 -17.92 9.48
CA SER A 106 8.76 -18.10 10.53
C SER A 106 9.02 -19.32 11.42
N ASP A 107 9.67 -20.36 10.90
CA ASP A 107 9.97 -21.58 11.66
C ASP A 107 11.27 -21.43 12.48
N LEU A 108 12.16 -20.52 12.06
CA LEU A 108 13.43 -20.25 12.73
C LEU A 108 13.29 -19.19 13.85
N ILE A 109 12.17 -18.44 13.90
CA ILE A 109 11.95 -17.37 14.86
C ILE A 109 10.76 -17.70 15.76
N THR A 110 11.05 -17.90 17.04
CA THR A 110 10.03 -18.10 18.06
C THR A 110 9.71 -16.76 18.75
N ILE A 111 8.43 -16.40 18.82
CA ILE A 111 7.91 -15.21 19.46
C ILE A 111 7.11 -15.67 20.68
N ALA A 112 7.67 -15.51 21.88
CA ALA A 112 7.03 -15.96 23.10
C ALA A 112 5.78 -15.13 23.44
N GLU A 113 5.88 -13.81 23.21
CA GLU A 113 4.78 -12.86 23.43
C GLU A 113 4.46 -12.13 22.12
N PRO A 114 3.57 -12.71 21.29
CA PRO A 114 3.25 -12.13 19.99
C PRO A 114 2.40 -10.86 20.07
N ARG A 115 1.90 -10.50 21.24
CA ARG A 115 1.12 -9.30 21.52
C ARG A 115 1.71 -8.54 22.69
N VAL A 116 2.24 -7.34 22.41
CA VAL A 116 2.89 -6.49 23.41
C VAL A 116 2.07 -5.24 23.65
N ILE A 117 1.92 -4.84 24.89
CA ILE A 117 1.21 -3.63 25.31
C ILE A 117 2.25 -2.60 25.73
N ILE A 118 2.25 -1.44 25.05
CA ILE A 118 3.19 -0.35 25.31
C ILE A 118 2.42 0.83 25.92
N PRO A 119 2.71 1.22 27.18
CA PRO A 119 2.06 2.37 27.80
C PRO A 119 2.32 3.68 27.04
N ALA A 120 1.57 4.72 27.34
CA ALA A 120 1.78 6.05 26.78
C ALA A 120 3.19 6.56 27.10
N HIS A 121 3.86 7.17 26.10
CA HIS A 121 5.21 7.76 26.23
C HIS A 121 6.27 6.81 26.78
N SER A 122 6.16 5.52 26.45
CA SER A 122 7.12 4.50 26.90
C SER A 122 7.61 3.63 25.75
N GLU A 123 8.55 2.78 26.07
CA GLU A 123 9.12 1.80 25.17
C GLU A 123 9.16 0.43 25.84
N GLU A 124 9.09 -0.63 25.02
CA GLU A 124 9.15 -2.01 25.46
C GLU A 124 10.03 -2.83 24.52
N ASP A 125 10.86 -3.69 25.07
CA ASP A 125 11.70 -4.60 24.32
C ASP A 125 10.95 -5.88 23.99
N VAL A 126 10.87 -6.18 22.70
CA VAL A 126 10.36 -7.44 22.19
C VAL A 126 11.52 -8.38 21.90
N ILE A 127 11.55 -9.50 22.63
CA ILE A 127 12.58 -10.52 22.49
C ILE A 127 12.05 -11.64 21.61
N LEU A 128 12.75 -11.89 20.49
CA LEU A 128 12.49 -12.97 19.57
C LEU A 128 13.66 -13.95 19.60
N LYS A 129 13.39 -15.25 19.73
CA LYS A 129 14.44 -16.26 19.73
C LYS A 129 14.67 -16.77 18.31
N LEU A 130 15.87 -16.57 17.78
CA LEU A 130 16.35 -17.18 16.54
C LEU A 130 17.01 -18.52 16.85
N THR A 131 16.56 -19.58 16.20
CA THR A 131 17.18 -20.89 16.20
C THR A 131 17.61 -21.24 14.77
N ALA A 132 18.91 -21.29 14.53
CA ALA A 132 19.46 -21.63 13.23
C ALA A 132 19.22 -23.13 12.91
N PRO A 133 19.07 -23.50 11.61
CA PRO A 133 19.03 -24.92 11.22
C PRO A 133 20.31 -25.66 11.62
N ASP A 134 20.19 -26.96 11.89
CA ASP A 134 21.34 -27.83 12.21
C ASP A 134 22.22 -28.07 10.97
N GLU A 135 21.67 -27.99 9.78
CA GLU A 135 22.36 -28.14 8.51
C GLU A 135 22.78 -26.80 7.94
N SER A 136 23.99 -26.75 7.39
CA SER A 136 24.48 -25.54 6.70
C SER A 136 23.78 -25.35 5.36
N PHE A 137 23.45 -24.12 5.02
CA PHE A 137 22.94 -23.73 3.71
C PHE A 137 23.84 -22.68 3.04
N ASP A 138 23.80 -22.65 1.71
CA ASP A 138 24.45 -21.64 0.89
C ASP A 138 23.48 -20.50 0.54
N GLY A 139 24.03 -19.30 0.31
CA GLY A 139 23.24 -18.12 -0.02
C GLY A 139 22.56 -17.48 1.19
N ILE A 140 21.34 -16.99 1.02
CA ILE A 140 20.61 -16.22 2.02
C ILE A 140 19.18 -16.72 2.23
N LEU A 141 18.75 -16.74 3.49
CA LEU A 141 17.33 -16.75 3.86
C LEU A 141 16.90 -15.32 4.16
N LEU A 142 15.79 -14.89 3.58
CA LEU A 142 15.28 -13.55 3.76
C LEU A 142 13.90 -13.57 4.38
N GLY A 143 13.75 -12.82 5.46
CA GLY A 143 12.50 -12.69 6.20
C GLY A 143 12.18 -11.27 6.60
N SER A 144 11.09 -11.14 7.32
CA SER A 144 10.59 -9.90 7.87
C SER A 144 10.01 -10.11 9.26
N LEU A 145 10.33 -9.22 10.17
CA LEU A 145 9.68 -9.07 11.46
C LEU A 145 8.67 -7.93 11.34
N ARG A 146 7.38 -8.25 11.37
CA ARG A 146 6.30 -7.29 11.22
C ARG A 146 5.71 -6.94 12.58
N PHE A 147 5.58 -5.65 12.83
CA PHE A 147 4.95 -5.05 13.99
C PHE A 147 3.69 -4.35 13.52
N LEU A 148 2.53 -4.84 13.92
CA LEU A 148 1.22 -4.34 13.52
C LEU A 148 0.53 -3.71 14.73
N ARG A 149 0.28 -2.39 14.70
CA ARG A 149 -0.49 -1.73 15.73
C ARG A 149 -1.97 -2.13 15.62
N GLU A 150 -2.55 -2.58 16.73
CA GLU A 150 -3.97 -2.81 16.82
C GLU A 150 -4.72 -1.47 16.87
N PRO A 151 -5.87 -1.35 16.19
CA PRO A 151 -6.68 -0.14 16.29
C PRO A 151 -7.28 -0.02 17.70
N THR A 152 -7.42 1.20 18.20
CA THR A 152 -8.13 1.48 19.45
C THR A 152 -9.65 1.34 19.26
N GLU A 153 -10.40 1.22 20.36
CA GLU A 153 -11.87 1.18 20.29
C GLU A 153 -12.44 2.43 19.64
N ASP A 154 -11.92 3.61 19.98
CA ASP A 154 -12.33 4.89 19.39
C ASP A 154 -12.05 4.95 17.86
N GLU A 155 -10.93 4.38 17.42
CA GLU A 155 -10.60 4.26 15.99
C GLU A 155 -11.57 3.31 15.27
N ILE A 156 -11.96 2.19 15.92
CA ILE A 156 -12.92 1.24 15.38
C ILE A 156 -14.32 1.89 15.29
N GLU A 157 -14.75 2.60 16.32
CA GLU A 157 -16.06 3.25 16.35
C GLU A 157 -16.15 4.42 15.36
N SER A 158 -15.05 5.18 15.19
CA SER A 158 -14.98 6.31 14.25
C SER A 158 -14.68 5.88 12.81
N ALA A 159 -14.17 4.65 12.60
CA ALA A 159 -13.90 4.12 11.29
C ALA A 159 -15.21 3.87 10.55
N GLY A 160 -15.42 4.58 9.45
CA GLY A 160 -16.51 4.26 8.52
C GLY A 160 -16.22 2.96 7.75
N ALA A 161 -16.34 3.00 6.42
CA ALA A 161 -16.07 1.85 5.56
C ALA A 161 -14.57 1.50 5.39
N ILE A 162 -13.65 2.36 5.83
CA ILE A 162 -12.19 2.21 5.65
C ILE A 162 -11.51 2.44 7.00
N MET A 163 -10.73 1.44 7.44
CA MET A 163 -9.87 1.54 8.62
C MET A 163 -8.41 1.44 8.20
N ASN A 164 -7.60 2.40 8.64
CA ASN A 164 -6.16 2.37 8.44
C ASN A 164 -5.51 1.45 9.49
N ARG A 165 -4.67 0.54 9.01
CA ARG A 165 -3.83 -0.31 9.87
C ARG A 165 -2.37 0.10 9.67
N TYR A 166 -1.69 0.38 10.76
CA TYR A 166 -0.29 0.81 10.74
C TYR A 166 0.62 -0.36 11.09
N ALA A 167 1.52 -0.69 10.19
CA ALA A 167 2.51 -1.73 10.38
C ALA A 167 3.90 -1.21 10.03
N GLN A 168 4.90 -1.68 10.77
CA GLN A 168 6.30 -1.52 10.44
C GLN A 168 6.94 -2.89 10.27
N ALA A 169 7.90 -3.00 9.36
CA ALA A 169 8.59 -4.23 9.07
C ALA A 169 10.10 -4.01 9.11
N ILE A 170 10.81 -4.89 9.78
CA ILE A 170 12.27 -4.96 9.79
C ILE A 170 12.67 -6.20 9.02
N ALA A 171 13.46 -6.05 7.96
CA ALA A 171 13.99 -7.21 7.23
C ALA A 171 15.00 -7.97 8.11
N ILE A 172 15.04 -9.29 7.93
CA ILE A 172 16.04 -10.16 8.51
C ILE A 172 16.64 -11.03 7.42
N ARG A 173 17.94 -10.92 7.21
CA ARG A 173 18.76 -11.71 6.30
C ARG A 173 19.69 -12.61 7.09
N LEU A 174 19.60 -13.90 6.84
CA LEU A 174 20.45 -14.90 7.46
C LEU A 174 21.36 -15.52 6.41
N SER A 175 22.63 -15.74 6.78
CA SER A 175 23.61 -16.47 5.92
C SER A 175 24.57 -17.26 6.80
N MET A 176 25.05 -18.40 6.30
CA MET A 176 26.03 -19.23 7.02
C MET A 176 27.43 -19.14 6.44
N ASN A 177 27.57 -18.70 5.20
CA ASN A 177 28.84 -18.55 4.51
C ASN A 177 28.77 -17.38 3.51
N ASP A 178 29.88 -17.12 2.78
CA ASP A 178 29.98 -16.09 1.76
C ASP A 178 29.98 -16.65 0.33
N ARG A 179 29.50 -17.86 0.14
CA ARG A 179 29.43 -18.46 -1.18
C ARG A 179 28.44 -17.68 -2.03
N GLU A 180 28.93 -17.13 -3.13
CA GLU A 180 28.08 -16.51 -4.14
C GLU A 180 27.41 -17.61 -4.97
N LEU A 181 26.12 -17.44 -5.21
CA LEU A 181 25.32 -18.32 -6.06
C LEU A 181 25.08 -17.62 -7.39
N ASP A 182 25.18 -18.36 -8.49
CA ASP A 182 24.77 -17.88 -9.79
C ASP A 182 23.25 -17.63 -9.83
N ALA A 183 22.81 -16.71 -10.66
CA ALA A 183 21.39 -16.50 -10.91
C ALA A 183 20.86 -17.65 -11.76
N ASP A 184 19.66 -18.10 -11.44
CA ASP A 184 18.89 -18.99 -12.29
C ASP A 184 17.40 -18.70 -12.15
N PHE A 185 16.65 -18.96 -13.20
CA PHE A 185 15.21 -18.82 -13.23
C PHE A 185 14.56 -20.04 -13.85
N ALA A 186 13.34 -20.31 -13.43
CA ALA A 186 12.54 -21.41 -13.97
C ALA A 186 11.10 -20.93 -14.22
N LEU A 187 10.40 -21.62 -15.11
CA LEU A 187 8.98 -21.40 -15.33
C LEU A 187 8.18 -22.37 -14.44
N GLY A 188 7.18 -21.83 -13.76
CA GLY A 188 6.22 -22.60 -12.98
C GLY A 188 4.91 -22.79 -13.72
N GLU A 189 3.80 -22.78 -12.99
CA GLU A 189 2.47 -22.99 -13.53
C GLU A 189 1.96 -21.74 -14.30
N ILE A 190 1.18 -21.99 -15.36
CA ILE A 190 0.43 -20.96 -16.06
C ILE A 190 -1.05 -21.14 -15.76
N THR A 191 -1.65 -20.14 -15.13
CA THR A 191 -3.04 -20.20 -14.67
C THR A 191 -3.88 -19.05 -15.19
N SER A 192 -5.20 -19.25 -15.26
CA SER A 192 -6.15 -18.15 -15.48
C SER A 192 -6.92 -17.81 -14.22
N GLN A 193 -6.98 -16.53 -13.87
CA GLN A 193 -7.64 -16.04 -12.67
C GLN A 193 -8.24 -14.64 -12.87
N ILE A 194 -8.74 -14.06 -11.78
CA ILE A 194 -9.24 -12.69 -11.77
C ILE A 194 -8.23 -11.79 -11.07
N THR A 195 -7.91 -10.69 -11.70
CA THR A 195 -7.09 -9.62 -11.13
C THR A 195 -7.79 -8.29 -11.34
N ASN A 196 -8.06 -7.57 -10.24
CA ASN A 196 -8.75 -6.27 -10.27
C ASN A 196 -10.08 -6.31 -11.06
N ALA A 197 -10.93 -7.32 -10.78
CA ALA A 197 -12.19 -7.57 -11.44
C ALA A 197 -12.11 -7.86 -12.96
N ARG A 198 -10.93 -8.25 -13.46
CA ARG A 198 -10.69 -8.59 -14.86
C ARG A 198 -10.11 -9.98 -15.00
N ALA A 199 -10.45 -10.64 -16.09
CA ALA A 199 -9.80 -11.90 -16.44
C ALA A 199 -8.30 -11.68 -16.69
N SER A 200 -7.48 -12.60 -16.26
CA SER A 200 -6.01 -12.51 -16.38
C SER A 200 -5.39 -13.89 -16.55
N ILE A 201 -4.24 -13.91 -17.22
CA ILE A 201 -3.31 -15.04 -17.24
C ILE A 201 -2.16 -14.70 -16.32
N VAL A 202 -1.79 -15.65 -15.46
CA VAL A 202 -0.67 -15.52 -14.55
C VAL A 202 0.33 -16.63 -14.87
N VAL A 203 1.57 -16.21 -15.07
CA VAL A 203 2.71 -17.08 -15.30
C VAL A 203 3.58 -17.00 -14.05
N ASP A 204 3.76 -18.11 -13.38
CA ASP A 204 4.65 -18.18 -12.23
C ASP A 204 6.11 -18.26 -12.73
N VAL A 205 6.85 -17.17 -12.53
CA VAL A 205 8.29 -17.11 -12.79
C VAL A 205 9.02 -17.35 -11.48
N ARG A 206 9.86 -18.38 -11.43
CA ARG A 206 10.52 -18.88 -10.23
C ARG A 206 11.96 -18.37 -10.15
N ASN A 207 12.39 -17.91 -8.99
CA ASN A 207 13.78 -17.80 -8.59
C ASN A 207 14.10 -18.96 -7.64
N PRO A 208 14.65 -20.07 -8.11
CA PRO A 208 14.96 -21.22 -7.25
C PRO A 208 16.22 -21.04 -6.40
N MET A 209 16.94 -19.91 -6.60
CA MET A 209 18.22 -19.67 -5.96
C MET A 209 18.05 -18.90 -4.64
N ALA A 210 18.86 -19.28 -3.64
CA ALA A 210 18.94 -18.59 -2.35
C ALA A 210 19.72 -17.26 -2.46
N ARG A 211 19.40 -16.46 -3.50
CA ARG A 211 19.95 -15.11 -3.74
C ARG A 211 18.86 -14.17 -4.23
N MET A 212 19.01 -12.89 -3.95
CA MET A 212 18.18 -11.87 -4.59
C MET A 212 18.64 -11.62 -6.02
N ALA A 213 17.68 -11.45 -6.95
CA ALA A 213 17.95 -10.93 -8.27
C ALA A 213 17.18 -9.61 -8.44
N ARG A 214 17.90 -8.49 -8.49
CA ARG A 214 17.30 -7.14 -8.54
C ARG A 214 17.46 -6.52 -9.90
N GLY A 215 16.41 -5.85 -10.38
CA GLY A 215 16.40 -5.18 -11.66
C GLY A 215 16.36 -6.16 -12.84
N VAL A 216 15.68 -7.29 -12.68
CA VAL A 216 15.46 -8.25 -13.76
C VAL A 216 14.47 -7.65 -14.75
N ARG A 217 14.83 -7.63 -16.04
CA ARG A 217 13.87 -7.33 -17.09
C ARG A 217 13.09 -8.58 -17.44
N ALA A 218 11.76 -8.48 -17.43
CA ALA A 218 10.86 -9.58 -17.75
C ALA A 218 9.94 -9.20 -18.91
N GLU A 219 9.89 -10.01 -19.95
CA GLU A 219 8.98 -9.87 -21.07
C GLU A 219 8.15 -11.15 -21.22
N ALA A 220 6.85 -11.01 -21.39
CA ALA A 220 5.93 -12.12 -21.57
C ALA A 220 4.98 -11.85 -22.73
N ARG A 221 4.79 -12.86 -23.59
CA ARG A 221 3.87 -12.87 -24.71
C ARG A 221 3.04 -14.13 -24.68
N ILE A 222 1.75 -14.00 -24.94
CA ILE A 222 0.84 -15.15 -25.07
C ILE A 222 0.23 -15.13 -26.47
N PHE A 223 0.30 -16.26 -27.13
CA PHE A 223 -0.23 -16.47 -28.47
C PHE A 223 -1.34 -17.52 -28.47
N GLU A 224 -2.36 -17.34 -29.30
CA GLU A 224 -3.25 -18.44 -29.66
C GLU A 224 -2.47 -19.42 -30.54
N ARG A 225 -2.45 -20.70 -30.19
CA ARG A 225 -1.66 -21.71 -30.90
C ARG A 225 -2.02 -21.81 -32.38
N ASP A 226 -3.33 -21.89 -32.68
CA ASP A 226 -3.81 -22.20 -34.05
C ASP A 226 -3.63 -21.02 -35.02
N SER A 227 -3.78 -19.79 -34.53
CA SER A 227 -3.68 -18.56 -35.34
C SER A 227 -2.34 -17.87 -35.22
N ASN A 228 -1.49 -18.25 -34.25
CA ASN A 228 -0.28 -17.57 -33.85
C ASN A 228 -0.49 -16.06 -33.58
N ARG A 229 -1.71 -15.68 -33.21
CA ARG A 229 -2.09 -14.32 -32.89
C ARG A 229 -1.67 -14.00 -31.45
N GLU A 230 -0.87 -12.96 -31.26
CA GLU A 230 -0.55 -12.43 -29.92
C GLU A 230 -1.81 -11.86 -29.27
N ILE A 231 -2.12 -12.33 -28.07
CA ILE A 231 -3.30 -11.90 -27.31
C ILE A 231 -2.95 -11.12 -26.05
N PHE A 232 -1.77 -11.38 -25.48
CA PHE A 232 -1.24 -10.64 -24.37
C PHE A 232 0.23 -10.32 -24.57
N TYR A 233 0.60 -9.13 -24.15
CA TYR A 233 1.98 -8.65 -24.05
C TYR A 233 2.16 -7.90 -22.74
N GLN A 234 3.23 -8.21 -22.02
CA GLN A 234 3.65 -7.48 -20.81
C GLN A 234 5.17 -7.37 -20.80
N SER A 235 5.69 -6.16 -20.56
CA SER A 235 7.10 -5.92 -20.28
C SER A 235 7.23 -5.19 -18.94
N LEU A 236 8.21 -5.62 -18.15
CA LEU A 236 8.58 -5.03 -16.87
C LEU A 236 10.10 -4.87 -16.89
N ASP A 237 10.59 -3.65 -16.66
CA ASP A 237 12.02 -3.35 -16.78
C ASP A 237 12.82 -3.59 -15.49
N GLU A 238 12.14 -3.58 -14.33
CA GLU A 238 12.76 -3.72 -13.00
C GLU A 238 11.92 -4.64 -12.11
N VAL A 239 12.23 -5.94 -12.13
CA VAL A 239 11.63 -6.91 -11.23
C VAL A 239 12.67 -7.35 -10.21
N ASP A 240 12.34 -7.21 -8.93
CA ASP A 240 13.16 -7.66 -7.81
C ASP A 240 12.65 -9.02 -7.31
N PHE A 241 13.38 -10.09 -7.59
CA PHE A 241 13.09 -11.42 -7.07
C PHE A 241 13.69 -11.61 -5.68
N ALA A 242 12.87 -11.99 -4.72
CA ALA A 242 13.33 -12.51 -3.45
C ALA A 242 14.02 -13.89 -3.63
N PRO A 243 14.86 -14.32 -2.68
CA PRO A 243 15.45 -15.66 -2.69
C PRO A 243 14.36 -16.73 -2.62
N ASN A 244 14.52 -17.83 -3.35
CA ASN A 244 13.62 -18.99 -3.36
C ASN A 244 12.14 -18.57 -3.42
N SER A 245 11.78 -17.73 -4.40
CA SER A 245 10.46 -17.12 -4.50
C SER A 245 9.83 -17.29 -5.88
N VAL A 246 8.52 -17.13 -5.92
CA VAL A 246 7.74 -17.13 -7.14
C VAL A 246 7.21 -15.73 -7.42
N PHE A 247 7.48 -15.22 -8.60
CA PHE A 247 6.90 -13.97 -9.13
C PHE A 247 5.70 -14.29 -10.02
N PRO A 248 4.47 -13.93 -9.62
CA PRO A 248 3.27 -14.15 -10.44
C PRO A 248 3.14 -13.07 -11.51
N LEU A 249 3.84 -13.23 -12.63
CA LEU A 249 3.77 -12.34 -13.79
C LEU A 249 2.35 -12.34 -14.34
N THR A 250 1.66 -11.23 -14.16
CA THR A 250 0.22 -11.14 -14.39
C THR A 250 -0.10 -10.30 -15.62
N MET A 251 -0.74 -10.90 -16.61
CA MET A 251 -1.25 -10.24 -17.81
C MET A 251 -2.78 -10.12 -17.73
N VAL A 252 -3.25 -8.87 -17.63
CA VAL A 252 -4.67 -8.57 -17.41
C VAL A 252 -5.35 -8.26 -18.74
N ASP A 253 -6.53 -8.85 -18.99
CA ASP A 253 -7.40 -8.47 -20.12
C ASP A 253 -7.90 -7.02 -19.94
N ARG A 254 -7.15 -6.08 -20.49
CA ARG A 254 -7.49 -4.64 -20.43
C ARG A 254 -8.68 -4.28 -21.29
N ALA A 255 -8.92 -5.05 -22.33
CA ALA A 255 -10.03 -4.82 -23.28
C ALA A 255 -11.39 -5.28 -22.74
N GLY A 256 -11.38 -6.20 -21.77
CA GLY A 256 -12.60 -6.72 -21.15
C GLY A 256 -13.35 -7.75 -21.99
N TYR A 257 -12.68 -8.36 -22.97
CA TYR A 257 -13.27 -9.40 -23.82
C TYR A 257 -13.44 -10.74 -23.12
N GLY A 258 -12.68 -10.93 -22.03
CA GLY A 258 -12.58 -12.21 -21.32
C GLY A 258 -11.59 -13.17 -22.00
N LEU A 259 -11.44 -14.36 -21.41
CA LEU A 259 -10.59 -15.42 -21.94
C LEU A 259 -11.42 -16.40 -22.76
N ASN A 260 -10.92 -16.79 -23.92
CA ASN A 260 -11.51 -17.86 -24.71
C ASN A 260 -10.92 -19.22 -24.28
N PRO A 261 -11.69 -20.31 -24.32
CA PRO A 261 -11.12 -21.64 -24.17
C PRO A 261 -10.26 -21.98 -25.38
N GLY A 262 -9.16 -22.71 -25.15
CA GLY A 262 -8.25 -23.12 -26.23
C GLY A 262 -6.84 -23.43 -25.74
N ILE A 263 -5.97 -23.75 -26.69
CA ILE A 263 -4.55 -23.99 -26.45
C ILE A 263 -3.78 -22.73 -26.80
N TYR A 264 -2.90 -22.33 -25.92
CA TYR A 264 -2.08 -21.14 -25.98
C TYR A 264 -0.61 -21.46 -25.83
N ARG A 265 0.24 -20.56 -26.30
CA ARG A 265 1.69 -20.63 -26.13
C ARG A 265 2.20 -19.37 -25.44
N ALA A 266 2.94 -19.56 -24.36
CA ALA A 266 3.60 -18.52 -23.61
C ALA A 266 5.07 -18.45 -23.97
N GLU A 267 5.54 -17.29 -24.38
CA GLU A 267 6.96 -16.97 -24.56
C GLU A 267 7.36 -15.99 -23.45
N ILE A 268 8.30 -16.40 -22.61
CA ILE A 268 8.79 -15.60 -21.49
C ILE A 268 10.29 -15.40 -21.66
N MET A 269 10.73 -14.16 -21.56
CA MET A 269 12.14 -13.79 -21.62
C MET A 269 12.53 -13.01 -20.37
N LEU A 270 13.63 -13.41 -19.73
CA LEU A 270 14.22 -12.71 -18.61
C LEU A 270 15.65 -12.30 -18.97
N GLU A 271 16.03 -11.07 -18.64
CA GLU A 271 17.39 -10.55 -18.80
C GLU A 271 17.91 -10.08 -17.44
N TYR A 272 19.06 -10.61 -17.02
CA TYR A 272 19.69 -10.25 -15.75
C TYR A 272 21.21 -10.46 -15.81
N GLU A 273 21.99 -9.52 -15.30
CA GLU A 273 23.47 -9.57 -15.27
C GLU A 273 24.12 -9.96 -16.63
N GLY A 274 23.51 -9.51 -17.74
CA GLY A 274 23.99 -9.79 -19.10
C GLY A 274 23.66 -11.21 -19.60
N GLN A 275 22.91 -12.00 -18.87
CA GLN A 275 22.40 -13.29 -19.28
C GLN A 275 20.93 -13.20 -19.67
N THR A 276 20.47 -14.14 -20.49
CA THR A 276 19.09 -14.23 -20.96
C THR A 276 18.55 -15.64 -20.76
N TRP A 277 17.38 -15.75 -20.10
CA TRP A 277 16.60 -16.98 -19.99
C TRP A 277 15.39 -16.86 -20.88
N GLN A 278 15.13 -17.88 -21.69
CA GLN A 278 13.99 -17.96 -22.61
C GLN A 278 13.22 -19.23 -22.35
N PHE A 279 11.89 -19.07 -22.19
CA PHE A 279 10.97 -20.16 -21.96
C PHE A 279 9.86 -20.10 -23.02
N ASP A 280 9.49 -21.28 -23.54
CA ASP A 280 8.37 -21.47 -24.45
C ASP A 280 7.55 -22.65 -23.90
N GLN A 281 6.27 -22.38 -23.54
CA GLN A 281 5.41 -23.38 -22.93
C GLN A 281 3.99 -23.29 -23.47
N GLU A 282 3.44 -24.44 -23.93
CA GLU A 282 2.03 -24.56 -24.24
C GLU A 282 1.21 -24.78 -22.97
N PHE A 283 0.02 -24.20 -22.92
CA PHE A 283 -0.94 -24.40 -21.85
C PHE A 283 -2.36 -24.35 -22.39
N GLU A 284 -3.30 -24.95 -21.67
CA GLU A 284 -4.72 -24.98 -22.04
C GLU A 284 -5.56 -24.12 -21.08
N ILE A 285 -6.48 -23.36 -21.64
CA ILE A 285 -7.58 -22.77 -20.88
C ILE A 285 -8.84 -23.59 -21.19
N ALA A 286 -9.22 -24.44 -20.24
CA ALA A 286 -10.40 -25.28 -20.38
C ALA A 286 -11.69 -24.45 -20.47
N PRO A 287 -12.75 -24.91 -21.18
CA PRO A 287 -14.02 -24.19 -21.31
C PRO A 287 -14.66 -23.82 -19.97
N THR A 288 -14.61 -24.71 -19.00
CA THR A 288 -15.12 -24.50 -17.64
C THR A 288 -14.36 -23.42 -16.89
N GLN A 289 -13.04 -23.37 -17.06
CA GLN A 289 -12.14 -22.40 -16.44
C GLN A 289 -12.37 -21.00 -17.05
N ALA A 290 -12.43 -20.89 -18.37
CA ALA A 290 -12.75 -19.64 -19.06
C ALA A 290 -14.11 -19.09 -18.63
N ALA A 291 -15.15 -19.94 -18.62
CA ALA A 291 -16.49 -19.54 -18.20
C ALA A 291 -16.52 -19.05 -16.75
N ARG A 292 -15.84 -19.73 -15.82
CA ARG A 292 -15.72 -19.35 -14.43
C ARG A 292 -15.06 -17.98 -14.27
N VAL A 293 -13.86 -17.80 -14.84
CA VAL A 293 -13.10 -16.54 -14.73
C VAL A 293 -13.88 -15.38 -15.33
N ASN A 294 -14.46 -15.56 -16.53
CA ASN A 294 -15.23 -14.52 -17.21
C ASN A 294 -16.51 -14.12 -16.45
N SER A 295 -17.23 -15.10 -15.88
CA SER A 295 -18.44 -14.81 -15.11
C SER A 295 -18.12 -14.06 -13.80
N GLN A 296 -17.08 -14.48 -13.10
CA GLN A 296 -16.64 -13.82 -11.87
C GLN A 296 -16.15 -12.38 -12.16
N ALA A 297 -15.37 -12.18 -13.24
CA ALA A 297 -14.92 -10.85 -13.65
C ALA A 297 -16.12 -9.91 -13.93
N ARG A 298 -17.14 -10.38 -14.64
CA ARG A 298 -18.38 -9.62 -14.88
C ARG A 298 -19.09 -9.26 -13.58
N ASN A 299 -19.26 -10.23 -12.68
CA ASN A 299 -19.95 -10.01 -11.41
C ASN A 299 -19.23 -8.98 -10.53
N GLN A 300 -17.90 -9.06 -10.41
CA GLN A 300 -17.10 -8.08 -9.65
C GLN A 300 -17.18 -6.69 -10.27
N ASN A 301 -17.13 -6.57 -11.61
CA ASN A 301 -17.29 -5.29 -12.29
C ASN A 301 -18.68 -4.66 -12.03
N GLN A 302 -19.74 -5.47 -12.04
CA GLN A 302 -21.10 -4.98 -11.72
C GLN A 302 -21.21 -4.51 -10.27
N GLN A 303 -20.63 -5.24 -9.31
CA GLN A 303 -20.60 -4.83 -7.92
C GLN A 303 -19.84 -3.52 -7.71
N GLN A 304 -18.67 -3.37 -8.34
CA GLN A 304 -17.89 -2.14 -8.27
C GLN A 304 -18.62 -0.95 -8.92
N ALA A 305 -19.31 -1.17 -10.06
CA ALA A 305 -20.13 -0.14 -10.69
C ALA A 305 -21.30 0.29 -9.80
N GLY A 306 -21.96 -0.65 -9.12
CA GLY A 306 -23.03 -0.36 -8.16
C GLY A 306 -22.54 0.44 -6.95
N LEU A 307 -21.37 0.11 -6.40
CA LEU A 307 -20.77 0.85 -5.29
C LEU A 307 -20.36 2.28 -5.72
N ARG A 308 -19.81 2.46 -6.91
CA ARG A 308 -19.49 3.78 -7.46
C ARG A 308 -20.74 4.63 -7.67
N ALA A 309 -21.78 4.10 -8.27
CA ALA A 309 -23.04 4.81 -8.48
C ALA A 309 -23.69 5.24 -7.14
N ASN A 310 -23.50 4.46 -6.07
CA ASN A 310 -24.01 4.80 -4.75
C ASN A 310 -23.15 5.87 -4.04
N ASN A 311 -21.84 5.91 -4.29
CA ASN A 311 -20.92 6.92 -3.76
C ASN A 311 -20.98 8.25 -4.53
N ASP A 312 -21.30 8.22 -5.84
CA ASP A 312 -21.45 9.41 -6.65
C ASP A 312 -22.80 10.11 -6.43
N ALA A 313 -23.77 9.44 -5.80
CA ALA A 313 -25.00 10.07 -5.32
C ALA A 313 -24.66 11.05 -4.19
N ILE A 314 -24.46 12.33 -4.55
CA ILE A 314 -24.22 13.39 -3.55
C ILE A 314 -25.37 13.35 -2.53
N ASN A 315 -24.99 13.12 -1.27
CA ASN A 315 -25.93 13.03 -0.15
C ASN A 315 -26.87 14.27 -0.18
N PRO A 316 -28.21 14.10 -0.08
CA PRO A 316 -29.15 15.22 -0.02
C PRO A 316 -28.75 16.30 1.00
N LEU A 317 -28.08 15.89 2.07
CA LEU A 317 -27.54 16.80 3.09
C LEU A 317 -26.46 17.75 2.51
N THR A 318 -25.62 17.25 1.59
CA THR A 318 -24.58 18.07 0.93
C THR A 318 -25.21 19.12 0.02
N TRP A 319 -26.27 18.78 -0.72
CA TRP A 319 -27.05 19.72 -1.49
C TRP A 319 -27.76 20.75 -0.61
N ALA A 320 -28.28 20.35 0.55
CA ALA A 320 -28.87 21.28 1.53
C ALA A 320 -27.83 22.25 2.08
N MET A 321 -26.62 21.80 2.39
CA MET A 321 -25.52 22.66 2.86
C MET A 321 -25.04 23.63 1.77
N ILE A 322 -24.90 23.18 0.52
CA ILE A 322 -24.56 24.06 -0.60
C ILE A 322 -25.67 25.12 -0.81
N GLY A 323 -26.93 24.72 -0.76
CA GLY A 323 -28.08 25.62 -0.87
C GLY A 323 -28.13 26.65 0.28
N ALA A 324 -27.89 26.23 1.52
CA ALA A 324 -27.83 27.13 2.67
C ALA A 324 -26.65 28.14 2.57
N GLY A 325 -25.47 27.69 2.14
CA GLY A 325 -24.32 28.57 1.89
C GLY A 325 -24.60 29.61 0.81
N ALA A 326 -25.23 29.21 -0.31
CA ALA A 326 -25.62 30.12 -1.37
C ALA A 326 -26.65 31.16 -0.89
N LEU A 327 -27.61 30.75 -0.06
CA LEU A 327 -28.61 31.64 0.53
C LEU A 327 -27.96 32.73 1.41
N VAL A 328 -26.99 32.35 2.25
CA VAL A 328 -26.25 33.30 3.12
C VAL A 328 -25.49 34.32 2.27
N VAL A 329 -24.87 33.92 1.18
CA VAL A 329 -24.16 34.80 0.26
C VAL A 329 -25.13 35.78 -0.39
N VAL A 330 -26.30 35.33 -0.85
CA VAL A 330 -27.33 36.17 -1.46
C VAL A 330 -27.87 37.21 -0.45
N VAL A 331 -28.15 36.77 0.79
CA VAL A 331 -28.59 37.69 1.86
C VAL A 331 -27.52 38.73 2.17
N ALA A 332 -26.25 38.34 2.23
CA ALA A 332 -25.15 39.30 2.46
C ALA A 332 -25.05 40.33 1.32
N ILE A 333 -25.17 39.90 0.06
CA ILE A 333 -25.17 40.78 -1.11
C ILE A 333 -26.35 41.79 -1.04
N VAL A 334 -27.56 41.32 -0.72
CA VAL A 334 -28.76 42.16 -0.59
C VAL A 334 -28.58 43.19 0.54
N LEU A 335 -28.00 42.80 1.67
CA LEU A 335 -27.71 43.70 2.78
C LEU A 335 -26.66 44.79 2.39
N ILE A 336 -25.64 44.41 1.67
CA ILE A 336 -24.63 45.36 1.17
C ILE A 336 -25.25 46.37 0.19
N ILE A 337 -26.10 45.90 -0.73
CA ILE A 337 -26.81 46.79 -1.68
C ILE A 337 -27.76 47.76 -0.93
N ARG A 338 -28.52 47.24 0.06
CA ARG A 338 -29.38 48.08 0.90
C ARG A 338 -28.59 49.11 1.69
N GLN A 339 -27.45 48.74 2.24
CA GLN A 339 -26.57 49.69 2.94
C GLN A 339 -26.01 50.78 2.00
N LYS A 340 -25.58 50.40 0.79
CA LYS A 340 -25.13 51.38 -0.21
C LYS A 340 -26.21 52.38 -0.56
N ARG A 341 -27.44 51.95 -0.84
CA ARG A 341 -28.57 52.83 -1.13
C ARG A 341 -28.88 53.80 0.01
N LYS A 342 -28.90 53.30 1.26
CA LYS A 342 -29.09 54.18 2.44
C LYS A 342 -27.95 55.20 2.62
N SER A 343 -26.72 54.88 2.34
CA SER A 343 -25.62 55.84 2.42
C SER A 343 -25.66 56.89 1.31
N GLU A 344 -26.15 56.55 0.12
CA GLU A 344 -26.37 57.51 -0.99
C GLU A 344 -27.50 58.48 -0.66
N GLU A 345 -28.64 58.02 -0.12
CA GLU A 345 -29.73 58.88 0.36
C GLU A 345 -29.29 59.85 1.47
N ILE A 346 -28.51 59.39 2.42
CA ILE A 346 -27.99 60.25 3.50
C ILE A 346 -27.03 61.28 2.92
N LEU A 347 -26.22 60.94 1.94
CA LEU A 347 -25.30 61.92 1.30
C LEU A 347 -26.03 62.94 0.50
N GLU A 348 -27.10 62.60 -0.22
CA GLU A 348 -27.99 63.57 -0.92
C GLU A 348 -28.72 64.48 0.02
N LEU A 349 -29.24 63.99 1.15
CA LEU A 349 -29.87 64.78 2.18
C LEU A 349 -28.88 65.78 2.79
N GLN A 350 -27.68 65.40 3.08
CA GLN A 350 -26.61 66.25 3.57
C GLN A 350 -26.26 67.39 2.57
N GLN A 351 -26.19 67.05 1.28
CA GLN A 351 -25.94 68.06 0.23
C GLN A 351 -27.09 69.08 0.10
N ARG A 352 -28.33 68.60 0.21
CA ARG A 352 -29.52 69.52 0.20
C ARG A 352 -29.54 70.42 1.37
N ILE A 353 -29.23 69.96 2.58
CA ILE A 353 -29.17 70.86 3.80
C ILE A 353 -28.06 71.89 3.66
N LEU A 354 -26.87 71.50 3.16
CA LEU A 354 -25.78 72.48 2.95
C LEU A 354 -26.10 73.50 1.87
N ALA A 355 -26.88 73.13 0.85
CA ALA A 355 -27.33 74.05 -0.19
C ALA A 355 -28.39 75.10 0.36
N GLN A 356 -29.23 74.70 1.33
CA GLN A 356 -30.18 75.56 1.98
C GLN A 356 -29.54 76.55 2.99
N GLN A 357 -28.42 76.15 3.63
CA GLN A 357 -27.69 77.05 4.55
C GLN A 357 -26.85 78.12 3.84
N LYS A 358 -26.64 77.99 2.54
CA LYS A 358 -25.90 79.00 1.73
C LYS A 358 -26.80 80.04 1.03
N ARG A 359 -28.10 79.99 1.23
CA ARG A 359 -29.05 80.97 0.81
C ARG A 359 -29.47 81.84 2.03
#